data_6cf60a4eaadd94e6fe83ba02c629d281
#
_entry.id   6cf60a4eaadd94e6fe83ba02c629d281
#
_cell.length_a   1.000
_cell.length_b   1.000
_cell.length_c   1.000
_cell.angle_alpha   90.00
_cell.angle_beta   90.00
_cell.angle_gamma   90.00
#
_symmetry.space_group_name_H-M   'P 1'
#
loop_
_entity.id
_entity.type
_entity.pdbx_description
1 polymer ?
#
loop_
_entity_poly.entity_id
_entity_poly.type
_entity_poly.pdbx_seq_one_letter_code
_entity_poly.pdbx_strand_id
1 'polypeptide(L)'
;MIIDFHTHTFPDELADRAVGTLAHSGGIHNYLDGRVHSLTDSMKKAGIDYSVLLPVATKPNQCDTINTLALKTNETSETTGLISFGAIHPACENFREILNWLSNNGFKGIKLHPVFQKTNIDDMQSLRLIEYASALGLIILIHAGFDVSFPSCDESSVDRLTTMIQEVKPEKLVLAHMGGWGQWNEVACILEDDYMKNVYLSLIHISEPTRPI
;
A
#
# COMPACT_ATOMS: atom_id res chain seq x y z
N MET A 1 5.17 -15.26 15.70
CA MET A 1 4.97 -14.85 14.29
C MET A 1 5.03 -13.34 14.22
N ILE A 2 5.93 -12.82 13.40
CA ILE A 2 6.12 -11.38 13.14
C ILE A 2 5.85 -11.13 11.68
N ILE A 3 4.99 -10.16 11.38
CA ILE A 3 4.61 -9.80 10.01
C ILE A 3 4.99 -8.34 9.76
N ASP A 4 5.86 -8.10 8.77
CA ASP A 4 6.09 -6.75 8.24
C ASP A 4 5.01 -6.46 7.20
N PHE A 5 4.08 -5.57 7.55
CA PHE A 5 2.87 -5.33 6.76
C PHE A 5 3.04 -4.24 5.68
N HIS A 6 4.26 -3.72 5.48
CA HIS A 6 4.46 -2.64 4.50
C HIS A 6 5.86 -2.68 3.88
N THR A 7 6.02 -3.46 2.83
CA THR A 7 7.28 -3.57 2.10
C THR A 7 7.11 -3.38 0.60
N HIS A 8 8.20 -3.04 -0.08
CA HIS A 8 8.24 -2.85 -1.52
C HIS A 8 9.43 -3.59 -2.12
N THR A 9 9.21 -4.29 -3.22
CA THR A 9 10.26 -4.84 -4.07
C THR A 9 9.97 -4.54 -5.54
N PHE A 10 11.01 -4.58 -6.33
CA PHE A 10 10.96 -4.34 -7.77
C PHE A 10 11.64 -5.51 -8.50
N PRO A 11 11.27 -5.78 -9.77
CA PRO A 11 12.06 -6.66 -10.63
C PRO A 11 13.52 -6.21 -10.68
N ASP A 12 14.44 -7.15 -10.69
CA ASP A 12 15.89 -6.88 -10.55
C ASP A 12 16.40 -5.84 -11.56
N GLU A 13 15.86 -5.87 -12.78
CA GLU A 13 16.23 -4.93 -13.86
C GLU A 13 15.76 -3.49 -13.59
N LEU A 14 14.77 -3.32 -12.71
CA LEU A 14 14.18 -2.02 -12.38
C LEU A 14 14.61 -1.51 -11.01
N ALA A 15 15.08 -2.39 -10.12
CA ALA A 15 15.28 -2.10 -8.70
C ALA A 15 16.20 -0.89 -8.47
N ASP A 16 17.38 -0.85 -9.08
CA ASP A 16 18.33 0.26 -8.88
C ASP A 16 17.75 1.61 -9.32
N ARG A 17 17.05 1.63 -10.47
CA ARG A 17 16.42 2.85 -10.96
C ARG A 17 15.23 3.26 -10.10
N ALA A 18 14.39 2.32 -9.71
CA ALA A 18 13.20 2.61 -8.91
C ALA A 18 13.58 3.13 -7.52
N VAL A 19 14.45 2.40 -6.81
CA VAL A 19 14.94 2.80 -5.49
C VAL A 19 15.70 4.11 -5.54
N GLY A 20 16.60 4.29 -6.52
CA GLY A 20 17.35 5.54 -6.70
C GLY A 20 16.46 6.74 -6.98
N THR A 21 15.39 6.57 -7.80
CA THR A 21 14.41 7.63 -8.06
C THR A 21 13.64 8.00 -6.81
N LEU A 22 13.12 7.01 -6.08
CA LEU A 22 12.35 7.22 -4.85
C LEU A 22 13.21 7.88 -3.75
N ALA A 23 14.43 7.38 -3.55
CA ALA A 23 15.37 7.95 -2.59
C ALA A 23 15.72 9.41 -2.91
N HIS A 24 15.99 9.71 -4.18
CA HIS A 24 16.30 11.07 -4.62
C HIS A 24 15.10 12.02 -4.47
N SER A 25 13.91 11.62 -4.95
CA SER A 25 12.73 12.48 -4.90
C SER A 25 12.21 12.70 -3.48
N GLY A 26 12.31 11.68 -2.63
CA GLY A 26 11.90 11.78 -1.23
C GLY A 26 12.96 12.34 -0.28
N GLY A 27 14.20 12.53 -0.74
CA GLY A 27 15.31 12.93 0.13
C GLY A 27 15.61 11.91 1.23
N ILE A 28 15.35 10.62 0.98
CA ILE A 28 15.45 9.53 1.95
C ILE A 28 16.65 8.62 1.64
N HIS A 29 17.17 7.98 2.68
CA HIS A 29 18.20 6.94 2.54
C HIS A 29 17.57 5.57 2.42
N ASN A 30 17.91 4.81 1.38
CA ASN A 30 17.48 3.42 1.22
C ASN A 30 18.45 2.47 1.94
N TYR A 31 17.93 1.57 2.76
CA TYR A 31 18.71 0.55 3.46
C TYR A 31 18.86 -0.74 2.65
N LEU A 32 17.91 -1.02 1.77
CA LEU A 32 17.91 -2.16 0.86
C LEU A 32 17.87 -1.66 -0.58
N ASP A 33 18.28 -2.53 -1.49
CA ASP A 33 18.34 -2.25 -2.93
C ASP A 33 17.00 -2.46 -3.67
N GLY A 34 15.94 -2.82 -2.93
CA GLY A 34 14.60 -3.09 -3.48
C GLY A 34 14.43 -4.44 -4.16
N ARG A 35 15.40 -5.35 -4.04
CA ARG A 35 15.32 -6.70 -4.60
C ARG A 35 14.73 -7.69 -3.61
N VAL A 36 14.08 -8.73 -4.13
CA VAL A 36 13.47 -9.79 -3.31
C VAL A 36 14.47 -10.48 -2.41
N HIS A 37 15.65 -10.83 -2.93
CA HIS A 37 16.67 -11.53 -2.14
C HIS A 37 17.18 -10.69 -0.96
N SER A 38 17.39 -9.39 -1.17
CA SER A 38 17.83 -8.45 -0.11
C SER A 38 16.77 -8.34 1.00
N LEU A 39 15.48 -8.31 0.62
CA LEU A 39 14.38 -8.31 1.58
C LEU A 39 14.34 -9.63 2.37
N THR A 40 14.39 -10.79 1.70
CA THR A 40 14.36 -12.09 2.39
C THR A 40 15.54 -12.30 3.33
N ASP A 41 16.73 -11.82 2.97
CA ASP A 41 17.90 -11.85 3.85
C ASP A 41 17.75 -10.93 5.06
N SER A 42 17.13 -9.75 4.87
CA SER A 42 16.80 -8.84 5.96
C SER A 42 15.76 -9.45 6.89
N MET A 43 14.71 -10.08 6.35
CA MET A 43 13.68 -10.79 7.14
C MET A 43 14.32 -11.85 8.04
N LYS A 44 15.18 -12.70 7.49
CA LYS A 44 15.89 -13.74 8.26
C LYS A 44 16.70 -13.14 9.40
N LYS A 45 17.46 -12.07 9.13
CA LYS A 45 18.28 -11.40 10.16
C LYS A 45 17.43 -10.78 11.27
N ALA A 46 16.26 -10.23 10.93
CA ALA A 46 15.35 -9.57 11.86
C ALA A 46 14.36 -10.52 12.55
N GLY A 47 14.29 -11.80 12.15
CA GLY A 47 13.33 -12.77 12.67
C GLY A 47 11.90 -12.49 12.22
N ILE A 48 11.72 -11.89 11.03
CA ILE A 48 10.42 -11.63 10.41
C ILE A 48 9.97 -12.89 9.68
N ASP A 49 8.77 -13.38 10.00
CA ASP A 49 8.20 -14.58 9.40
C ASP A 49 7.58 -14.29 8.03
N TYR A 50 6.86 -13.16 7.90
CA TYR A 50 6.20 -12.75 6.67
C TYR A 50 6.40 -11.27 6.38
N SER A 51 6.51 -10.92 5.09
CA SER A 51 6.48 -9.53 4.60
C SER A 51 5.42 -9.38 3.52
N VAL A 52 4.60 -8.34 3.65
CA VAL A 52 3.56 -7.99 2.68
C VAL A 52 4.13 -7.02 1.64
N LEU A 53 4.21 -7.48 0.39
CA LEU A 53 4.62 -6.66 -0.73
C LEU A 53 3.45 -5.85 -1.26
N LEU A 54 3.66 -4.55 -1.43
CA LEU A 54 2.63 -3.58 -1.81
C LEU A 54 2.95 -2.92 -3.16
N PRO A 55 2.74 -3.64 -4.28
CA PRO A 55 2.99 -3.06 -5.59
C PRO A 55 1.99 -1.97 -5.93
N VAL A 56 2.43 -0.95 -6.68
CA VAL A 56 1.61 0.18 -7.08
C VAL A 56 1.51 0.24 -8.61
N ALA A 57 0.31 0.16 -9.15
CA ALA A 57 0.03 0.50 -10.55
C ALA A 57 -0.19 2.02 -10.65
N THR A 58 0.77 2.74 -11.20
CA THR A 58 0.68 4.20 -11.42
C THR A 58 -0.10 4.57 -12.68
N LYS A 59 -0.46 3.56 -13.49
CA LYS A 59 -1.28 3.68 -14.71
C LYS A 59 -2.16 2.45 -14.86
N PRO A 60 -3.37 2.57 -15.44
CA PRO A 60 -4.29 1.44 -15.62
C PRO A 60 -3.69 0.24 -16.36
N ASN A 61 -2.92 0.48 -17.41
CA ASN A 61 -2.33 -0.58 -18.24
C ASN A 61 -1.19 -1.38 -17.57
N GLN A 62 -0.81 -1.05 -16.35
CA GLN A 62 0.21 -1.78 -15.59
C GLN A 62 -0.38 -2.91 -14.74
N CYS A 63 -1.69 -2.87 -14.45
CA CYS A 63 -2.33 -3.78 -13.50
C CYS A 63 -2.08 -5.25 -13.85
N ASP A 64 -2.29 -5.66 -15.09
CA ASP A 64 -2.15 -7.06 -15.51
C ASP A 64 -0.73 -7.59 -15.33
N THR A 65 0.27 -6.81 -15.76
CA THR A 65 1.69 -7.20 -15.64
C THR A 65 2.10 -7.32 -14.17
N ILE A 66 1.75 -6.32 -13.36
CA ILE A 66 2.07 -6.30 -11.93
C ILE A 66 1.40 -7.47 -11.22
N ASN A 67 0.11 -7.70 -11.47
CA ASN A 67 -0.65 -8.75 -10.80
C ASN A 67 -0.20 -10.15 -11.22
N THR A 68 0.25 -10.34 -12.46
CA THR A 68 0.86 -11.60 -12.90
C THR A 68 2.17 -11.90 -12.14
N LEU A 69 3.00 -10.89 -11.91
CA LEU A 69 4.22 -11.05 -11.09
C LEU A 69 3.89 -11.29 -9.62
N ALA A 70 2.91 -10.56 -9.08
CA ALA A 70 2.43 -10.74 -7.72
C ALA A 70 1.88 -12.14 -7.46
N LEU A 71 1.16 -12.73 -8.44
CA LEU A 71 0.67 -14.12 -8.34
C LEU A 71 1.82 -15.12 -8.20
N LYS A 72 2.87 -14.98 -9.01
CA LYS A 72 4.07 -15.84 -8.92
C LYS A 72 4.74 -15.74 -7.53
N THR A 73 4.76 -14.57 -6.94
CA THR A 73 5.26 -14.39 -5.57
C THR A 73 4.38 -15.15 -4.57
N ASN A 74 3.06 -15.05 -4.71
CA ASN A 74 2.11 -15.72 -3.81
C ASN A 74 2.16 -17.26 -3.91
N GLU A 75 2.46 -17.81 -5.10
CA GLU A 75 2.64 -19.26 -5.30
C GLU A 75 3.81 -19.84 -4.46
N THR A 76 4.78 -19.02 -4.07
CA THR A 76 5.93 -19.43 -3.27
C THR A 76 5.90 -18.89 -1.84
N SER A 77 4.80 -18.29 -1.41
CA SER A 77 4.69 -17.57 -0.13
C SER A 77 4.96 -18.44 1.10
N GLU A 78 4.58 -19.72 1.09
CA GLU A 78 4.84 -20.67 2.18
C GLU A 78 6.34 -20.90 2.43
N THR A 79 7.16 -20.81 1.39
CA THR A 79 8.61 -21.04 1.49
C THR A 79 9.41 -19.75 1.65
N THR A 80 8.93 -18.65 1.07
CA THR A 80 9.64 -17.36 1.07
C THR A 80 9.21 -16.44 2.20
N GLY A 81 8.01 -16.63 2.75
CA GLY A 81 7.37 -15.68 3.66
C GLY A 81 6.88 -14.39 2.99
N LEU A 82 6.90 -14.31 1.64
CA LEU A 82 6.47 -13.13 0.92
C LEU A 82 5.02 -13.26 0.45
N ILE A 83 4.19 -12.30 0.81
CA ILE A 83 2.78 -12.21 0.40
C ILE A 83 2.60 -10.92 -0.38
N SER A 84 2.29 -11.01 -1.68
CA SER A 84 2.02 -9.82 -2.48
C SER A 84 0.53 -9.48 -2.49
N PHE A 85 0.22 -8.22 -2.25
CA PHE A 85 -1.10 -7.67 -2.55
C PHE A 85 -1.24 -7.43 -4.05
N GLY A 86 -2.47 -7.28 -4.50
CA GLY A 86 -2.76 -6.88 -5.88
C GLY A 86 -2.60 -5.38 -6.08
N ALA A 87 -2.23 -5.00 -7.31
CA ALA A 87 -2.20 -3.62 -7.75
C ALA A 87 -3.42 -3.32 -8.62
N ILE A 88 -4.05 -2.17 -8.38
CA ILE A 88 -5.17 -1.69 -9.19
C ILE A 88 -5.13 -0.17 -9.28
N HIS A 89 -5.62 0.37 -10.39
CA HIS A 89 -5.73 1.81 -10.60
C HIS A 89 -7.19 2.24 -10.65
N PRO A 90 -7.62 3.30 -9.95
CA PRO A 90 -9.02 3.73 -9.94
C PRO A 90 -9.61 4.04 -11.32
N ALA A 91 -8.78 4.47 -12.28
CA ALA A 91 -9.21 4.71 -13.65
C ALA A 91 -9.32 3.46 -14.54
N CYS A 92 -9.20 2.24 -13.99
CA CYS A 92 -9.49 1.01 -14.74
C CYS A 92 -10.99 0.87 -14.97
N GLU A 93 -11.45 0.91 -16.22
CA GLU A 93 -12.86 0.71 -16.56
C GLU A 93 -13.33 -0.71 -16.17
N ASN A 94 -12.44 -1.69 -16.31
CA ASN A 94 -12.68 -3.10 -15.98
C ASN A 94 -12.24 -3.47 -14.54
N PHE A 95 -12.28 -2.53 -13.60
CA PHE A 95 -11.80 -2.76 -12.22
C PHE A 95 -12.47 -3.96 -11.54
N ARG A 96 -13.76 -4.25 -11.83
CA ARG A 96 -14.46 -5.40 -11.25
C ARG A 96 -13.88 -6.73 -11.72
N GLU A 97 -13.52 -6.82 -13.00
CA GLU A 97 -12.89 -8.03 -13.57
C GLU A 97 -11.53 -8.26 -12.91
N ILE A 98 -10.72 -7.20 -12.76
CA ILE A 98 -9.41 -7.27 -12.09
C ILE A 98 -9.58 -7.70 -10.63
N LEU A 99 -10.50 -7.09 -9.87
CA LEU A 99 -10.73 -7.43 -8.46
C LEU A 99 -11.27 -8.86 -8.27
N ASN A 100 -12.18 -9.30 -9.14
CA ASN A 100 -12.64 -10.69 -9.15
C ASN A 100 -11.50 -11.65 -9.44
N TRP A 101 -10.63 -11.32 -10.41
CA TRP A 101 -9.47 -12.15 -10.73
C TRP A 101 -8.52 -12.25 -9.53
N LEU A 102 -8.22 -11.12 -8.86
CA LEU A 102 -7.39 -11.10 -7.65
C LEU A 102 -8.00 -11.98 -6.55
N SER A 103 -9.29 -11.81 -6.26
CA SER A 103 -9.99 -12.59 -5.23
C SER A 103 -9.99 -14.08 -5.55
N ASN A 104 -10.30 -14.46 -6.80
CA ASN A 104 -10.34 -15.85 -7.25
C ASN A 104 -8.96 -16.54 -7.24
N ASN A 105 -7.87 -15.76 -7.37
CA ASN A 105 -6.49 -16.26 -7.27
C ASN A 105 -5.92 -16.14 -5.84
N GLY A 106 -6.76 -15.91 -4.84
CA GLY A 106 -6.39 -16.00 -3.43
C GLY A 106 -5.61 -14.81 -2.87
N PHE A 107 -5.55 -13.69 -3.59
CA PHE A 107 -4.96 -12.46 -3.07
C PHE A 107 -5.68 -12.02 -1.80
N LYS A 108 -4.89 -11.54 -0.82
CA LYS A 108 -5.42 -11.12 0.49
C LYS A 108 -5.86 -9.66 0.52
N GLY A 109 -5.35 -8.85 -0.40
CA GLY A 109 -5.66 -7.42 -0.42
C GLY A 109 -5.13 -6.72 -1.65
N ILE A 110 -5.37 -5.42 -1.68
CA ILE A 110 -4.92 -4.49 -2.72
C ILE A 110 -4.19 -3.30 -2.11
N LYS A 111 -3.30 -2.70 -2.91
CA LYS A 111 -2.62 -1.43 -2.58
C LYS A 111 -3.14 -0.31 -3.47
N LEU A 112 -3.50 0.81 -2.84
CA LEU A 112 -3.77 2.09 -3.50
C LEU A 112 -2.74 3.14 -3.06
N HIS A 113 -2.33 3.98 -4.00
CA HIS A 113 -1.42 5.09 -3.76
C HIS A 113 -1.92 6.34 -4.49
N PRO A 114 -2.91 7.06 -3.94
CA PRO A 114 -3.62 8.14 -4.63
C PRO A 114 -2.70 9.17 -5.29
N VAL A 115 -1.64 9.60 -4.58
CA VAL A 115 -0.66 10.58 -5.09
C VAL A 115 0.03 10.08 -6.37
N PHE A 116 0.55 8.85 -6.38
CA PHE A 116 1.23 8.29 -7.56
C PHE A 116 0.25 7.91 -8.66
N GLN A 117 -0.99 7.63 -8.32
CA GLN A 117 -2.08 7.32 -9.25
C GLN A 117 -2.77 8.58 -9.77
N LYS A 118 -2.50 9.76 -9.17
CA LYS A 118 -3.11 11.06 -9.51
C LYS A 118 -4.64 10.99 -9.48
N THR A 119 -5.16 10.38 -8.42
CA THR A 119 -6.60 10.22 -8.17
C THR A 119 -6.89 10.57 -6.73
N ASN A 120 -7.97 11.31 -6.49
CA ASN A 120 -8.39 11.55 -5.12
C ASN A 120 -9.04 10.29 -4.53
N ILE A 121 -8.74 9.99 -3.28
CA ILE A 121 -9.26 8.77 -2.64
C ILE A 121 -10.78 8.82 -2.43
N ASP A 122 -11.35 10.00 -2.37
CA ASP A 122 -12.79 10.29 -2.23
C ASP A 122 -13.51 10.53 -3.57
N ASP A 123 -12.82 10.40 -4.71
CA ASP A 123 -13.45 10.44 -6.03
C ASP A 123 -14.38 9.23 -6.25
N MET A 124 -15.44 9.41 -7.01
CA MET A 124 -16.43 8.36 -7.30
C MET A 124 -15.81 7.07 -7.85
N GLN A 125 -14.73 7.17 -8.64
CA GLN A 125 -14.03 5.99 -9.18
C GLN A 125 -13.32 5.23 -8.05
N SER A 126 -12.63 5.93 -7.17
CA SER A 126 -11.97 5.37 -6.00
C SER A 126 -12.98 4.73 -5.04
N LEU A 127 -14.07 5.44 -4.72
CA LEU A 127 -15.12 4.94 -3.82
C LEU A 127 -15.75 3.64 -4.32
N ARG A 128 -16.13 3.56 -5.60
CA ARG A 128 -16.72 2.36 -6.22
C ARG A 128 -15.76 1.17 -6.23
N LEU A 129 -14.46 1.44 -6.47
CA LEU A 129 -13.43 0.42 -6.43
C LEU A 129 -13.24 -0.13 -5.03
N ILE A 130 -13.15 0.75 -4.02
CA ILE A 130 -12.96 0.39 -2.62
C ILE A 130 -14.17 -0.39 -2.09
N GLU A 131 -15.39 0.07 -2.40
CA GLU A 131 -16.63 -0.62 -2.05
C GLU A 131 -16.64 -2.05 -2.60
N TYR A 132 -16.33 -2.21 -3.89
CA TYR A 132 -16.32 -3.53 -4.51
C TYR A 132 -15.21 -4.44 -3.97
N ALA A 133 -14.01 -3.91 -3.72
CA ALA A 133 -12.91 -4.65 -3.10
C ALA A 133 -13.27 -5.10 -1.67
N SER A 134 -13.93 -4.24 -0.91
CA SER A 134 -14.43 -4.56 0.43
C SER A 134 -15.48 -5.67 0.40
N ALA A 135 -16.43 -5.60 -0.54
CA ALA A 135 -17.45 -6.64 -0.73
C ALA A 135 -16.86 -8.01 -1.10
N LEU A 136 -15.70 -8.05 -1.73
CA LEU A 136 -14.92 -9.27 -1.99
C LEU A 136 -14.11 -9.75 -0.78
N GLY A 137 -14.15 -9.04 0.35
CA GLY A 137 -13.40 -9.36 1.57
C GLY A 137 -11.90 -9.09 1.48
N LEU A 138 -11.45 -8.33 0.48
CA LEU A 138 -10.05 -7.94 0.32
C LEU A 138 -9.65 -6.90 1.37
N ILE A 139 -8.43 -7.01 1.88
CA ILE A 139 -7.80 -5.96 2.69
C ILE A 139 -7.44 -4.81 1.75
N ILE A 140 -7.79 -3.59 2.13
CA ILE A 140 -7.50 -2.41 1.35
C ILE A 140 -6.42 -1.61 2.08
N LEU A 141 -5.22 -1.54 1.52
CA LEU A 141 -4.14 -0.73 2.08
C LEU A 141 -3.93 0.51 1.22
N ILE A 142 -4.04 1.68 1.86
CA ILE A 142 -3.97 2.98 1.20
C ILE A 142 -2.78 3.77 1.74
N HIS A 143 -2.00 4.39 0.83
CA HIS A 143 -1.08 5.47 1.21
C HIS A 143 -1.88 6.61 1.82
N ALA A 144 -1.51 7.08 3.01
CA ALA A 144 -2.28 8.04 3.78
C ALA A 144 -1.45 9.28 4.13
N GLY A 145 -2.06 10.45 4.01
CA GLY A 145 -1.44 11.74 4.25
C GLY A 145 -0.65 12.26 3.03
N PHE A 146 0.29 13.15 3.29
CA PHE A 146 1.18 13.70 2.27
C PHE A 146 2.18 12.65 1.78
N ASP A 147 2.84 12.92 0.65
CA ASP A 147 3.96 12.11 0.18
C ASP A 147 5.26 12.91 0.28
N VAL A 148 6.34 12.27 0.72
CA VAL A 148 7.64 12.93 0.90
C VAL A 148 8.20 13.51 -0.39
N SER A 149 7.85 12.91 -1.55
CA SER A 149 8.24 13.39 -2.87
C SER A 149 7.32 14.49 -3.40
N PHE A 150 6.13 14.66 -2.81
CA PHE A 150 5.10 15.61 -3.23
C PHE A 150 4.46 16.30 -2.02
N PRO A 151 5.17 17.19 -1.32
CA PRO A 151 4.71 17.75 -0.03
C PRO A 151 3.46 18.64 -0.12
N SER A 152 3.03 19.03 -1.31
CA SER A 152 1.81 19.80 -1.54
C SER A 152 0.65 18.95 -2.08
N CYS A 153 0.79 17.62 -2.09
CA CYS A 153 -0.30 16.72 -2.52
C CYS A 153 -1.38 16.62 -1.44
N ASP A 154 -2.62 16.38 -1.86
CA ASP A 154 -3.76 16.20 -0.94
C ASP A 154 -4.66 15.02 -1.30
N GLU A 155 -4.29 14.25 -2.31
CA GLU A 155 -5.09 13.15 -2.88
C GLU A 155 -5.47 12.07 -1.85
N SER A 156 -4.71 11.94 -0.77
CA SER A 156 -4.96 11.06 0.37
C SER A 156 -4.80 11.77 1.71
N SER A 157 -5.16 13.05 1.77
CA SER A 157 -5.20 13.80 3.03
C SER A 157 -6.17 13.16 4.03
N VAL A 158 -5.99 13.44 5.32
CA VAL A 158 -6.85 12.88 6.39
C VAL A 158 -8.32 13.25 6.16
N ASP A 159 -8.62 14.44 5.68
CA ASP A 159 -10.01 14.86 5.38
C ASP A 159 -10.63 14.00 4.27
N ARG A 160 -9.89 13.75 3.17
CA ARG A 160 -10.37 12.90 2.08
C ARG A 160 -10.50 11.44 2.50
N LEU A 161 -9.56 10.94 3.31
CA LEU A 161 -9.64 9.59 3.88
C LEU A 161 -10.85 9.45 4.78
N THR A 162 -11.14 10.46 5.61
CA THR A 162 -12.33 10.49 6.47
C THR A 162 -13.60 10.44 5.64
N THR A 163 -13.69 11.24 4.58
CA THR A 163 -14.82 11.21 3.64
C THR A 163 -15.00 9.81 3.05
N MET A 164 -13.94 9.21 2.51
CA MET A 164 -13.98 7.86 1.95
C MET A 164 -14.42 6.81 2.98
N ILE A 165 -13.89 6.87 4.21
CA ILE A 165 -14.25 5.90 5.27
C ILE A 165 -15.72 6.01 5.64
N GLN A 166 -16.24 7.22 5.77
CA GLN A 166 -17.65 7.46 6.13
C GLN A 166 -18.62 7.04 5.02
N GLU A 167 -18.26 7.26 3.75
CA GLU A 167 -19.08 6.90 2.59
C GLU A 167 -19.09 5.38 2.34
N VAL A 168 -17.93 4.72 2.35
CA VAL A 168 -17.81 3.31 1.95
C VAL A 168 -17.86 2.35 3.14
N LYS A 169 -17.32 2.73 4.29
CA LYS A 169 -17.20 1.89 5.50
C LYS A 169 -16.54 0.54 5.22
N PRO A 170 -15.32 0.53 4.66
CA PRO A 170 -14.66 -0.71 4.29
C PRO A 170 -14.42 -1.60 5.51
N GLU A 171 -14.63 -2.92 5.36
CA GLU A 171 -14.52 -3.87 6.48
C GLU A 171 -13.07 -4.09 6.97
N LYS A 172 -12.10 -3.99 6.06
CA LYS A 172 -10.68 -4.26 6.33
C LYS A 172 -9.82 -3.18 5.69
N LEU A 173 -9.69 -2.06 6.36
CA LEU A 173 -8.91 -0.91 5.89
C LEU A 173 -7.62 -0.76 6.67
N VAL A 174 -6.52 -0.57 5.95
CA VAL A 174 -5.22 -0.23 6.52
C VAL A 174 -4.77 1.11 5.95
N LEU A 175 -4.58 2.09 6.80
CA LEU A 175 -3.99 3.39 6.44
C LEU A 175 -2.48 3.36 6.74
N ALA A 176 -1.69 3.63 5.71
CA ALA A 176 -0.24 3.68 5.83
C ALA A 176 0.23 4.86 6.69
N HIS A 177 1.49 4.82 7.12
CA HIS A 177 2.16 5.94 7.78
C HIS A 177 1.44 6.46 9.03
N MET A 178 0.99 5.54 9.90
CA MET A 178 0.20 5.86 11.09
C MET A 178 -1.07 6.67 10.78
N GLY A 179 -1.70 6.37 9.62
CA GLY A 179 -2.96 6.96 9.20
C GLY A 179 -2.88 8.27 8.43
N GLY A 180 -1.70 8.90 8.36
CA GLY A 180 -1.56 10.17 7.64
C GLY A 180 -0.17 10.77 7.76
N TRP A 181 0.72 10.50 6.79
CA TRP A 181 2.05 11.10 6.77
C TRP A 181 1.98 12.64 6.83
N GLY A 182 2.67 13.21 7.83
CA GLY A 182 2.68 14.67 8.02
C GLY A 182 1.39 15.29 8.58
N GLN A 183 0.36 14.47 8.89
CA GLN A 183 -0.95 14.90 9.40
C GLN A 183 -1.35 14.10 10.66
N TRP A 184 -0.39 13.74 11.51
CA TRP A 184 -0.66 12.88 12.67
C TRP A 184 -1.51 13.54 13.76
N ASN A 185 -1.54 14.88 13.84
CA ASN A 185 -2.44 15.57 14.75
C ASN A 185 -3.90 15.43 14.32
N GLU A 186 -4.15 15.54 13.01
CA GLU A 186 -5.46 15.34 12.41
C GLU A 186 -5.92 13.88 12.60
N VAL A 187 -5.01 12.91 12.39
CA VAL A 187 -5.30 11.50 12.67
C VAL A 187 -5.66 11.29 14.14
N ALA A 188 -4.91 11.88 15.08
CA ALA A 188 -5.18 11.74 16.50
C ALA A 188 -6.58 12.25 16.88
N CYS A 189 -7.08 13.28 16.19
CA CYS A 189 -8.43 13.83 16.44
C CYS A 189 -9.56 12.88 16.04
N ILE A 190 -9.34 11.98 15.06
CA ILE A 190 -10.38 11.09 14.53
C ILE A 190 -10.28 9.65 15.06
N LEU A 191 -9.20 9.27 15.76
CA LEU A 191 -8.97 7.89 16.18
C LEU A 191 -10.07 7.30 17.07
N GLU A 192 -10.74 8.11 17.86
CA GLU A 192 -11.80 7.70 18.79
C GLU A 192 -13.20 7.66 18.12
N ASP A 193 -13.31 8.12 16.88
CA ASP A 193 -14.58 8.14 16.17
C ASP A 193 -15.03 6.72 15.78
N ASP A 194 -16.34 6.50 15.83
CA ASP A 194 -16.95 5.19 15.56
C ASP A 194 -16.62 4.62 14.17
N TYR A 195 -16.44 5.48 13.17
CA TYR A 195 -16.09 5.04 11.81
C TYR A 195 -14.65 4.52 11.69
N MET A 196 -13.79 4.78 12.67
CA MET A 196 -12.41 4.27 12.72
C MET A 196 -12.28 2.86 13.29
N LYS A 197 -13.34 2.24 13.81
CA LYS A 197 -13.29 0.93 14.49
C LYS A 197 -12.70 -0.21 13.66
N ASN A 198 -12.87 -0.17 12.34
CA ASN A 198 -12.37 -1.19 11.40
C ASN A 198 -11.13 -0.71 10.63
N VAL A 199 -10.50 0.37 11.08
CA VAL A 199 -9.32 0.94 10.46
C VAL A 199 -8.08 0.54 11.25
N TYR A 200 -7.10 -0.01 10.53
CA TYR A 200 -5.79 -0.36 11.05
C TYR A 200 -4.77 0.66 10.55
N LEU A 201 -3.74 0.89 11.35
CA LEU A 201 -2.65 1.80 10.99
C LEU A 201 -1.38 0.98 10.76
N SER A 202 -0.70 1.16 9.62
CA SER A 202 0.59 0.52 9.40
C SER A 202 1.74 1.49 9.67
N LEU A 203 2.82 0.94 10.20
CA LEU A 203 4.10 1.62 10.22
C LEU A 203 4.80 1.37 8.90
N ILE A 204 5.31 2.41 8.29
CA ILE A 204 6.37 2.25 7.30
C ILE A 204 7.68 2.38 8.06
N HIS A 205 8.61 1.43 7.87
CA HIS A 205 9.97 1.66 8.28
C HIS A 205 10.59 2.62 7.27
N ILE A 206 10.22 3.86 7.38
CA ILE A 206 10.97 4.89 6.69
C ILE A 206 12.24 5.08 7.49
N SER A 207 13.25 4.91 6.86
CA SER A 207 14.53 5.59 6.69
C SER A 207 14.90 6.74 7.62
N GLU A 208 14.12 7.10 8.60
CA GLU A 208 14.63 7.93 9.67
C GLU A 208 14.94 7.03 10.86
N PRO A 209 16.23 6.92 11.27
CA PRO A 209 16.49 6.51 12.61
C PRO A 209 15.72 7.48 13.49
N THR A 210 14.76 6.97 14.24
CA THR A 210 14.16 7.73 15.34
C THR A 210 15.30 8.36 16.08
N ARG A 211 15.47 9.68 15.95
CA ARG A 211 16.42 10.38 16.81
C ARG A 211 15.96 10.05 18.22
N PRO A 212 16.82 9.48 19.07
CA PRO A 212 16.45 9.32 20.45
C PRO A 212 16.04 10.69 20.96
N ILE A 213 14.83 10.78 21.41
CA ILE A 213 14.32 11.94 22.12
C ILE A 213 15.16 12.11 23.38
#